data_43d2e6e01d01876f59d55b4b6d934e78
#
_entry.id   43d2e6e01d01876f59d55b4b6d934e78
#
_cell.length_a   1.000
_cell.length_b   1.000
_cell.length_c   1.000
_cell.angle_alpha   90.00
_cell.angle_beta   90.00
_cell.angle_gamma   90.00
#
_symmetry.space_group_name_H-M   'P 1'
#
loop_
_entity.id
_entity.type
_entity.pdbx_description
1 polymer ?
#
loop_
_entity_poly.entity_id
_entity_poly.type
_entity_poly.pdbx_seq_one_letter_code
_entity_poly.pdbx_strand_id
1 'polypeptide(L)'
;GGFYNAGGQSRVRLAKLNNTNGNADPTWNPQASSYVYAIAISGDDVYVGGNFTKVNGSTTRNYIAKLNNTTGTADAGWNPNASRQIYAIAVSGDNIYVGGIFTSIGAQNRNYIAKLDKTTGNAISDWNPNSGGYIYTIALDINDVYVGGLFSNIGGQSRNRLAKLNTTTGAVDLTWNPDVNGRVNSIAISGSDIFVGGYFTTVYGNTRHNLAKVNNTNGAVDADWNPNSGGEVNGIAM
;
A
#
# COMPACT_ATOMS: atom_id res chain seq x y z
N GLY A 1 8.53 -6.32 -8.31
CA GLY A 1 9.91 -6.75 -8.02
C GLY A 1 10.94 -6.15 -8.95
N GLY A 2 12.22 -6.65 -8.86
CA GLY A 2 13.36 -6.19 -9.66
C GLY A 2 13.90 -7.26 -10.63
N PHE A 3 13.09 -8.25 -10.98
CA PHE A 3 13.48 -9.36 -11.83
C PHE A 3 13.39 -9.04 -13.34
N TYR A 4 14.08 -9.84 -14.16
CA TYR A 4 14.03 -9.77 -15.63
C TYR A 4 13.46 -11.04 -16.26
N ASN A 5 13.36 -12.14 -15.50
CA ASN A 5 12.80 -13.40 -15.95
C ASN A 5 11.86 -13.97 -14.88
N ALA A 6 10.78 -14.60 -15.33
CA ALA A 6 9.85 -15.34 -14.47
C ALA A 6 9.12 -16.40 -15.31
N GLY A 7 8.81 -17.56 -14.70
CA GLY A 7 8.04 -18.62 -15.36
C GLY A 7 8.60 -19.08 -16.70
N GLY A 8 9.94 -19.18 -16.82
CA GLY A 8 10.63 -19.63 -18.04
C GLY A 8 10.68 -18.62 -19.18
N GLN A 9 10.23 -17.37 -18.97
CA GLN A 9 10.19 -16.34 -20.00
C GLN A 9 10.81 -15.01 -19.54
N SER A 10 11.24 -14.17 -20.50
CA SER A 10 11.64 -12.80 -20.21
C SER A 10 10.41 -11.99 -19.75
N ARG A 11 10.47 -11.51 -18.52
CA ARG A 11 9.43 -10.71 -17.86
C ARG A 11 10.09 -9.63 -17.03
N VAL A 12 9.90 -8.38 -17.42
CA VAL A 12 10.58 -7.26 -16.77
C VAL A 12 9.71 -6.72 -15.65
N ARG A 13 10.02 -7.13 -14.41
CA ARG A 13 9.46 -6.65 -13.13
C ARG A 13 7.98 -6.95 -12.87
N LEU A 14 7.24 -7.40 -13.88
CA LEU A 14 5.86 -7.84 -13.77
C LEU A 14 5.70 -9.17 -14.52
N ALA A 15 4.99 -10.10 -13.92
CA ALA A 15 4.64 -11.38 -14.53
C ALA A 15 3.30 -11.87 -13.99
N LYS A 16 2.51 -12.50 -14.84
CA LYS A 16 1.37 -13.32 -14.48
C LYS A 16 1.80 -14.77 -14.65
N LEU A 17 1.67 -15.54 -13.58
CA LEU A 17 2.08 -16.93 -13.56
C LEU A 17 0.86 -17.85 -13.45
N ASN A 18 0.91 -18.99 -14.11
CA ASN A 18 -0.05 -20.06 -13.94
C ASN A 18 0.14 -20.66 -12.53
N ASN A 19 -0.93 -20.74 -11.75
CA ASN A 19 -0.90 -21.21 -10.36
C ASN A 19 -0.64 -22.72 -10.19
N THR A 20 -0.78 -23.50 -11.27
CA THR A 20 -0.56 -24.95 -11.24
C THR A 20 0.88 -25.32 -11.54
N ASN A 21 1.51 -24.67 -12.54
CA ASN A 21 2.82 -25.05 -13.02
C ASN A 21 3.89 -23.94 -12.96
N GLY A 22 3.52 -22.73 -12.54
CA GLY A 22 4.44 -21.58 -12.40
C GLY A 22 4.90 -20.95 -13.72
N ASN A 23 4.41 -21.41 -14.88
CA ASN A 23 4.79 -20.84 -16.17
C ASN A 23 4.22 -19.42 -16.34
N ALA A 24 4.99 -18.55 -16.98
CA ALA A 24 4.52 -17.22 -17.29
C ALA A 24 3.43 -17.26 -18.37
N ASP A 25 2.37 -16.49 -18.18
CA ASP A 25 1.34 -16.26 -19.20
C ASP A 25 2.00 -15.62 -20.43
N PRO A 26 1.93 -16.27 -21.63
CA PRO A 26 2.65 -15.81 -22.81
C PRO A 26 2.16 -14.46 -23.33
N THR A 27 0.89 -14.11 -23.08
CA THR A 27 0.27 -12.89 -23.59
C THR A 27 0.34 -11.71 -22.61
N TRP A 28 0.47 -11.97 -21.30
CA TRP A 28 0.52 -10.94 -20.27
C TRP A 28 1.95 -10.49 -19.98
N ASN A 29 2.40 -9.42 -20.64
CA ASN A 29 3.77 -8.91 -20.53
C ASN A 29 3.83 -7.37 -20.49
N PRO A 30 3.32 -6.72 -19.44
CA PRO A 30 3.21 -5.25 -19.39
C PRO A 30 4.54 -4.52 -19.23
N GLN A 31 5.61 -5.17 -18.79
CA GLN A 31 6.95 -4.61 -18.60
C GLN A 31 6.93 -3.24 -17.90
N ALA A 32 7.57 -3.10 -16.76
CA ALA A 32 7.73 -1.81 -16.09
C ALA A 32 9.17 -1.29 -16.25
N SER A 33 9.33 0.02 -16.49
CA SER A 33 10.64 0.65 -16.69
C SER A 33 11.54 0.64 -15.45
N SER A 34 10.96 0.49 -14.24
CA SER A 34 11.68 0.39 -12.97
C SER A 34 10.90 -0.48 -11.97
N TYR A 35 11.39 -0.60 -10.73
CA TYR A 35 10.85 -1.47 -9.67
C TYR A 35 9.35 -1.29 -9.45
N VAL A 36 8.65 -2.41 -9.27
CA VAL A 36 7.26 -2.49 -8.82
C VAL A 36 7.27 -2.90 -7.35
N TYR A 37 6.61 -2.11 -6.50
CA TYR A 37 6.56 -2.31 -5.05
C TYR A 37 5.20 -2.81 -4.58
N ALA A 38 4.12 -2.41 -5.24
CA ALA A 38 2.76 -2.77 -4.88
C ALA A 38 1.98 -3.29 -6.07
N ILE A 39 1.14 -4.30 -5.82
CA ILE A 39 0.17 -4.84 -6.77
C ILE A 39 -1.13 -5.06 -6.01
N ALA A 40 -2.26 -4.63 -6.60
CA ALA A 40 -3.59 -4.97 -6.14
C ALA A 40 -4.46 -5.37 -7.34
N ILE A 41 -5.37 -6.31 -7.13
CA ILE A 41 -6.24 -6.86 -8.18
C ILE A 41 -7.69 -6.61 -7.78
N SER A 42 -8.51 -6.16 -8.72
CA SER A 42 -9.94 -6.00 -8.53
C SER A 42 -10.68 -6.27 -9.84
N GLY A 43 -11.32 -7.42 -9.95
CA GLY A 43 -11.97 -7.90 -11.18
C GLY A 43 -10.96 -8.03 -12.32
N ASP A 44 -11.23 -7.34 -13.42
CA ASP A 44 -10.39 -7.36 -14.63
C ASP A 44 -9.24 -6.35 -14.59
N ASP A 45 -9.05 -5.66 -13.48
CA ASP A 45 -8.04 -4.63 -13.31
C ASP A 45 -6.89 -5.08 -12.40
N VAL A 46 -5.64 -4.80 -12.81
CA VAL A 46 -4.42 -4.96 -12.02
C VAL A 46 -3.81 -3.58 -11.80
N TYR A 47 -3.83 -3.11 -10.57
CA TYR A 47 -3.20 -1.85 -10.16
C TYR A 47 -1.76 -2.12 -9.74
N VAL A 48 -0.82 -1.38 -10.30
CA VAL A 48 0.62 -1.52 -10.00
C VAL A 48 1.19 -0.18 -9.57
N GLY A 49 1.98 -0.19 -8.51
CA GLY A 49 2.67 0.97 -7.97
C GLY A 49 4.16 0.71 -7.83
N GLY A 50 4.99 1.74 -7.98
CA GLY A 50 6.43 1.56 -7.89
C GLY A 50 7.26 2.78 -8.20
N ASN A 51 8.47 2.54 -8.75
CA ASN A 51 9.43 3.58 -9.17
C ASN A 51 9.49 3.75 -10.70
N PHE A 52 8.59 3.12 -11.43
CA PHE A 52 8.57 3.18 -12.88
C PHE A 52 7.93 4.49 -13.39
N THR A 53 8.29 4.86 -14.63
CA THR A 53 7.67 5.97 -15.35
C THR A 53 7.01 5.52 -16.66
N LYS A 54 7.19 4.24 -17.04
CA LYS A 54 6.60 3.63 -18.24
C LYS A 54 6.20 2.20 -17.98
N VAL A 55 5.15 1.76 -18.69
CA VAL A 55 4.69 0.38 -18.82
C VAL A 55 4.46 0.06 -20.30
N ASN A 56 4.27 -1.22 -20.65
CA ASN A 56 4.08 -1.67 -22.05
C ASN A 56 5.15 -1.10 -23.00
N GLY A 57 6.41 -1.04 -22.53
CA GLY A 57 7.56 -0.51 -23.28
C GLY A 57 7.61 1.02 -23.36
N SER A 58 6.56 1.69 -23.84
CA SER A 58 6.59 3.14 -24.12
C SER A 58 5.48 3.95 -23.44
N THR A 59 4.44 3.31 -22.93
CA THR A 59 3.30 4.02 -22.34
C THR A 59 3.69 4.73 -21.05
N THR A 60 3.66 6.05 -21.03
CA THR A 60 3.99 6.85 -19.84
C THR A 60 2.94 6.66 -18.76
N ARG A 61 3.38 6.18 -17.60
CA ARG A 61 2.61 6.04 -16.36
C ARG A 61 3.56 6.29 -15.19
N ASN A 62 3.45 7.45 -14.59
CA ASN A 62 4.34 7.85 -13.51
C ASN A 62 3.93 7.20 -12.19
N TYR A 63 4.73 6.23 -11.76
CA TYR A 63 4.71 5.55 -10.46
C TYR A 63 3.47 4.70 -10.15
N ILE A 64 2.41 4.80 -10.97
CA ILE A 64 1.18 4.03 -10.82
C ILE A 64 0.55 3.77 -12.19
N ALA A 65 0.00 2.57 -12.38
CA ALA A 65 -0.74 2.20 -13.59
C ALA A 65 -1.88 1.24 -13.26
N LYS A 66 -2.92 1.28 -14.08
CA LYS A 66 -4.01 0.31 -14.16
C LYS A 66 -3.80 -0.51 -15.44
N LEU A 67 -3.72 -1.82 -15.30
CA LEU A 67 -3.48 -2.77 -16.37
C LEU A 67 -4.68 -3.72 -16.50
N ASN A 68 -5.02 -4.10 -17.71
CA ASN A 68 -6.01 -5.15 -17.93
C ASN A 68 -5.45 -6.53 -17.50
N ASN A 69 -6.22 -7.29 -16.74
CA ASN A 69 -5.80 -8.59 -16.19
C ASN A 69 -5.59 -9.67 -17.27
N THR A 70 -6.26 -9.54 -18.42
CA THR A 70 -6.14 -10.52 -19.52
C THR A 70 -5.01 -10.17 -20.49
N THR A 71 -4.91 -8.91 -20.89
CA THR A 71 -3.97 -8.47 -21.95
C THR A 71 -2.68 -7.83 -21.43
N GLY A 72 -2.69 -7.35 -20.18
CA GLY A 72 -1.57 -6.56 -19.61
C GLY A 72 -1.49 -5.12 -20.14
N THR A 73 -2.43 -4.69 -21.00
CA THR A 73 -2.43 -3.33 -21.57
C THR A 73 -2.78 -2.30 -20.50
N ALA A 74 -2.07 -1.18 -20.50
CA ALA A 74 -2.39 -0.06 -19.63
C ALA A 74 -3.69 0.62 -20.08
N ASP A 75 -4.58 0.89 -19.12
CA ASP A 75 -5.81 1.64 -19.35
C ASP A 75 -5.48 3.08 -19.76
N ALA A 76 -5.90 3.49 -20.97
CA ALA A 76 -5.59 4.80 -21.53
C ALA A 76 -6.26 5.95 -20.76
N GLY A 77 -7.47 5.72 -20.24
CA GLY A 77 -8.29 6.70 -19.52
C GLY A 77 -7.87 6.86 -18.04
N TRP A 78 -7.10 5.92 -17.49
CA TRP A 78 -6.71 5.94 -16.08
C TRP A 78 -5.24 6.29 -15.89
N ASN A 79 -4.95 7.54 -15.54
CA ASN A 79 -3.58 8.03 -15.36
C ASN A 79 -3.50 9.05 -14.21
N PRO A 80 -3.45 8.61 -12.95
CA PRO A 80 -3.36 9.49 -11.78
C PRO A 80 -2.09 10.33 -11.73
N ASN A 81 -1.03 9.93 -12.43
CA ASN A 81 0.20 10.70 -12.60
C ASN A 81 0.80 11.15 -11.25
N ALA A 82 1.23 10.21 -10.43
CA ALA A 82 1.85 10.53 -9.15
C ALA A 82 3.18 11.27 -9.34
N SER A 83 3.53 12.18 -8.42
CA SER A 83 4.79 12.94 -8.48
C SER A 83 6.02 12.13 -8.06
N ARG A 84 5.83 11.04 -7.29
CA ARG A 84 6.89 10.13 -6.82
C ARG A 84 6.36 8.72 -6.53
N GLN A 85 7.26 7.84 -6.05
CA GLN A 85 7.05 6.41 -5.85
C GLN A 85 5.82 6.09 -4.99
N ILE A 86 5.13 5.03 -5.43
CA ILE A 86 4.03 4.38 -4.71
C ILE A 86 4.56 3.10 -4.07
N TYR A 87 4.33 2.93 -2.77
CA TYR A 87 4.73 1.75 -2.00
C TYR A 87 3.57 0.84 -1.62
N ALA A 88 2.37 1.39 -1.49
CA ALA A 88 1.16 0.64 -1.13
C ALA A 88 -0.02 0.99 -2.02
N ILE A 89 -0.79 -0.03 -2.38
CA ILE A 89 -2.08 0.09 -3.07
C ILE A 89 -3.04 -0.88 -2.41
N ALA A 90 -4.23 -0.40 -2.07
CA ALA A 90 -5.34 -1.22 -1.61
C ALA A 90 -6.63 -0.79 -2.32
N VAL A 91 -7.49 -1.76 -2.62
CA VAL A 91 -8.73 -1.52 -3.39
C VAL A 91 -9.93 -1.91 -2.56
N SER A 92 -10.94 -1.03 -2.50
CA SER A 92 -12.23 -1.34 -1.89
C SER A 92 -13.35 -0.65 -2.66
N GLY A 93 -14.29 -1.44 -3.20
CA GLY A 93 -15.38 -0.94 -4.04
C GLY A 93 -14.86 -0.14 -5.22
N ASP A 94 -15.31 1.12 -5.32
CA ASP A 94 -14.94 2.06 -6.39
C ASP A 94 -13.74 2.95 -6.00
N ASN A 95 -13.00 2.59 -4.96
CA ASN A 95 -11.90 3.40 -4.45
C ASN A 95 -10.57 2.66 -4.46
N ILE A 96 -9.51 3.40 -4.80
CA ILE A 96 -8.12 2.97 -4.74
C ILE A 96 -7.41 3.81 -3.69
N TYR A 97 -6.92 3.19 -2.64
CA TYR A 97 -6.10 3.83 -1.61
C TYR A 97 -4.62 3.63 -1.96
N VAL A 98 -3.87 4.71 -1.97
CA VAL A 98 -2.45 4.70 -2.35
C VAL A 98 -1.59 5.38 -1.32
N GLY A 99 -0.46 4.76 -0.99
CA GLY A 99 0.56 5.27 -0.09
C GLY A 99 1.93 5.32 -0.77
N GLY A 100 2.76 6.30 -0.39
CA GLY A 100 4.07 6.44 -0.99
C GLY A 100 4.85 7.64 -0.48
N ILE A 101 5.68 8.23 -1.37
CA ILE A 101 6.47 9.44 -1.09
C ILE A 101 6.10 10.62 -2.00
N PHE A 102 4.95 10.54 -2.65
CA PHE A 102 4.43 11.59 -3.53
C PHE A 102 3.89 12.80 -2.74
N THR A 103 3.84 13.94 -3.40
CA THR A 103 3.20 15.19 -2.91
C THR A 103 2.02 15.62 -3.78
N SER A 104 1.84 14.96 -4.93
CA SER A 104 0.67 15.14 -5.79
C SER A 104 0.33 13.85 -6.53
N ILE A 105 -0.98 13.61 -6.74
CA ILE A 105 -1.54 12.48 -7.47
C ILE A 105 -3.01 12.77 -7.80
N GLY A 106 -3.53 12.22 -8.91
CA GLY A 106 -4.94 12.35 -9.29
C GLY A 106 -5.37 13.81 -9.46
N ALA A 107 -4.51 14.62 -10.11
CA ALA A 107 -4.69 16.04 -10.37
C ALA A 107 -4.79 16.92 -9.11
N GLN A 108 -4.37 16.45 -7.93
CA GLN A 108 -4.45 17.18 -6.67
C GLN A 108 -3.17 17.08 -5.84
N ASN A 109 -2.92 18.08 -4.99
CA ASN A 109 -1.90 18.01 -3.96
C ASN A 109 -2.35 17.02 -2.88
N ARG A 110 -1.55 15.96 -2.68
CA ARG A 110 -1.78 14.90 -1.69
C ARG A 110 -0.44 14.47 -1.14
N ASN A 111 -0.20 14.66 0.15
CA ASN A 111 1.05 14.28 0.78
C ASN A 111 0.98 12.83 1.25
N TYR A 112 1.73 11.97 0.57
CA TYR A 112 2.07 10.59 0.94
C TYR A 112 0.92 9.58 0.94
N ILE A 113 -0.34 10.05 0.96
CA ILE A 113 -1.53 9.20 0.95
C ILE A 113 -2.65 9.85 0.13
N ALA A 114 -3.40 9.06 -0.62
CA ALA A 114 -4.56 9.51 -1.37
C ALA A 114 -5.60 8.39 -1.52
N LYS A 115 -6.85 8.80 -1.72
CA LYS A 115 -7.95 7.97 -2.19
C LYS A 115 -8.29 8.41 -3.61
N LEU A 116 -8.25 7.49 -4.56
CA LEU A 116 -8.52 7.75 -5.97
C LEU A 116 -9.82 7.07 -6.40
N ASP A 117 -10.52 7.70 -7.31
CA ASP A 117 -11.65 7.11 -8.03
C ASP A 117 -11.17 6.00 -8.97
N LYS A 118 -11.80 4.84 -8.90
CA LYS A 118 -11.44 3.63 -9.65
C LYS A 118 -11.61 3.78 -11.17
N THR A 119 -12.54 4.64 -11.60
CA THR A 119 -12.89 4.86 -13.01
C THR A 119 -12.02 5.93 -13.64
N THR A 120 -11.82 7.06 -12.96
CA THR A 120 -11.15 8.24 -13.52
C THR A 120 -9.69 8.37 -13.12
N GLY A 121 -9.29 7.78 -11.99
CA GLY A 121 -7.96 7.98 -11.39
C GLY A 121 -7.78 9.32 -10.68
N ASN A 122 -8.81 10.16 -10.62
CA ASN A 122 -8.76 11.44 -9.92
C ASN A 122 -8.76 11.23 -8.41
N ALA A 123 -8.05 12.08 -7.67
CA ALA A 123 -8.09 12.06 -6.23
C ALA A 123 -9.45 12.56 -5.71
N ILE A 124 -10.03 11.82 -4.75
CA ILE A 124 -11.28 12.22 -4.07
C ILE A 124 -10.98 13.46 -3.22
N SER A 125 -11.66 14.59 -3.53
CA SER A 125 -11.37 15.90 -2.95
C SER A 125 -11.47 15.92 -1.44
N ASP A 126 -12.53 15.32 -0.91
CA ASP A 126 -12.90 15.39 0.51
C ASP A 126 -12.15 14.37 1.38
N TRP A 127 -11.41 13.47 0.75
CA TRP A 127 -10.55 12.50 1.44
C TRP A 127 -9.09 12.90 1.37
N ASN A 128 -8.61 13.69 2.34
CA ASN A 128 -7.25 14.21 2.38
C ASN A 128 -6.68 14.19 3.81
N PRO A 129 -6.27 13.03 4.34
CA PRO A 129 -5.67 12.95 5.67
C PRO A 129 -4.30 13.63 5.78
N ASN A 130 -3.63 13.93 4.68
CA ASN A 130 -2.39 14.72 4.65
C ASN A 130 -1.34 14.21 5.67
N SER A 131 -0.64 13.16 5.34
CA SER A 131 0.43 12.61 6.21
C SER A 131 1.65 13.53 6.26
N GLY A 132 2.30 13.60 7.42
CA GLY A 132 3.57 14.32 7.60
C GLY A 132 4.81 13.49 7.25
N GLY A 133 4.66 12.30 6.68
CA GLY A 133 5.77 11.43 6.26
C GLY A 133 5.31 10.24 5.43
N TYR A 134 6.24 9.40 5.04
CA TYR A 134 6.07 8.34 4.06
C TYR A 134 5.11 7.25 4.55
N ILE A 135 4.25 6.77 3.63
CA ILE A 135 3.36 5.63 3.85
C ILE A 135 3.93 4.42 3.08
N TYR A 136 4.19 3.33 3.80
CA TYR A 136 4.75 2.09 3.25
C TYR A 136 3.71 0.98 3.11
N THR A 137 2.65 1.00 3.92
CA THR A 137 1.62 -0.04 3.92
C THR A 137 0.24 0.53 4.18
N ILE A 138 -0.76 -0.06 3.54
CA ILE A 138 -2.18 0.22 3.74
C ILE A 138 -2.90 -1.11 3.84
N ALA A 139 -3.73 -1.27 4.86
CA ALA A 139 -4.66 -2.38 4.99
C ALA A 139 -6.08 -1.83 5.20
N LEU A 140 -7.07 -2.49 4.63
CA LEU A 140 -8.46 -2.05 4.64
C LEU A 140 -9.33 -3.02 5.42
N ASP A 141 -10.19 -2.47 6.26
CA ASP A 141 -11.37 -3.12 6.81
C ASP A 141 -12.63 -2.41 6.27
N ILE A 142 -13.83 -2.87 6.64
CA ILE A 142 -15.11 -2.38 6.09
C ILE A 142 -15.21 -0.84 6.17
N ASN A 143 -14.89 -0.25 7.32
CA ASN A 143 -15.01 1.19 7.55
C ASN A 143 -13.68 1.90 7.81
N ASP A 144 -12.58 1.17 7.86
CA ASP A 144 -11.31 1.65 8.34
C ASP A 144 -10.17 1.44 7.34
N VAL A 145 -9.28 2.43 7.29
CA VAL A 145 -8.01 2.38 6.56
C VAL A 145 -6.89 2.42 7.59
N TYR A 146 -6.19 1.31 7.76
CA TYR A 146 -4.98 1.24 8.58
C TYR A 146 -3.78 1.61 7.72
N VAL A 147 -3.00 2.57 8.19
CA VAL A 147 -1.82 3.07 7.47
C VAL A 147 -0.58 2.98 8.33
N GLY A 148 0.48 2.41 7.76
CA GLY A 148 1.78 2.28 8.38
C GLY A 148 2.89 2.94 7.56
N GLY A 149 3.93 3.45 8.24
CA GLY A 149 5.00 4.13 7.52
C GLY A 149 6.07 4.76 8.40
N LEU A 150 6.58 5.90 7.93
CA LEU A 150 7.56 6.73 8.64
C LEU A 150 7.02 8.16 8.74
N PHE A 151 5.98 8.36 9.52
CA PHE A 151 5.34 9.64 9.78
C PHE A 151 5.22 9.89 11.28
N SER A 152 5.04 11.13 11.69
CA SER A 152 4.77 11.54 13.08
C SER A 152 3.42 12.22 13.27
N ASN A 153 2.75 12.55 12.16
CA ASN A 153 1.41 13.13 12.18
C ASN A 153 0.65 12.73 10.90
N ILE A 154 -0.67 12.68 11.01
CA ILE A 154 -1.59 12.46 9.91
C ILE A 154 -2.97 13.02 10.28
N GLY A 155 -3.70 13.62 9.34
CA GLY A 155 -5.03 14.20 9.59
C GLY A 155 -5.00 15.33 10.63
N GLY A 156 -3.88 16.05 10.75
CA GLY A 156 -3.72 17.10 11.77
C GLY A 156 -3.49 16.57 13.20
N GLN A 157 -3.37 15.25 13.37
CA GLN A 157 -3.16 14.60 14.68
C GLN A 157 -1.74 14.04 14.80
N SER A 158 -1.17 14.09 16.02
CA SER A 158 0.06 13.36 16.33
C SER A 158 -0.22 11.86 16.31
N ARG A 159 0.42 11.14 15.39
CA ARG A 159 0.32 9.68 15.22
C ARG A 159 1.67 9.16 14.75
N ASN A 160 2.33 8.37 15.57
CA ASN A 160 3.63 7.82 15.23
C ASN A 160 3.49 6.51 14.45
N ARG A 161 3.86 6.55 13.16
CA ARG A 161 4.10 5.42 12.25
C ARG A 161 2.90 4.52 11.94
N LEU A 162 1.83 4.59 12.73
CA LEU A 162 0.64 3.76 12.58
C LEU A 162 -0.61 4.58 12.92
N ALA A 163 -1.61 4.56 12.04
CA ALA A 163 -2.85 5.28 12.23
C ALA A 163 -4.04 4.51 11.63
N LYS A 164 -5.22 4.79 12.17
CA LYS A 164 -6.51 4.32 11.71
C LYS A 164 -7.33 5.50 11.21
N LEU A 165 -7.80 5.42 9.97
CA LEU A 165 -8.55 6.47 9.29
C LEU A 165 -9.92 5.93 8.88
N ASN A 166 -10.91 6.81 8.84
CA ASN A 166 -12.23 6.48 8.31
C ASN A 166 -12.21 6.39 6.77
N THR A 167 -12.79 5.35 6.19
CA THR A 167 -12.82 5.13 4.72
C THR A 167 -13.58 6.21 3.96
N THR A 168 -14.59 6.83 4.58
CA THR A 168 -15.46 7.84 3.94
C THR A 168 -14.87 9.24 4.04
N THR A 169 -14.46 9.65 5.25
CA THR A 169 -14.05 11.03 5.54
C THR A 169 -12.54 11.25 5.55
N GLY A 170 -11.73 10.20 5.71
CA GLY A 170 -10.29 10.31 5.93
C GLY A 170 -9.91 10.81 7.34
N ALA A 171 -10.89 11.02 8.23
CA ALA A 171 -10.64 11.46 9.60
C ALA A 171 -9.87 10.38 10.38
N VAL A 172 -8.92 10.82 11.20
CA VAL A 172 -8.16 9.95 12.10
C VAL A 172 -9.06 9.51 13.26
N ASP A 173 -9.04 8.23 13.59
CA ASP A 173 -9.62 7.72 14.82
C ASP A 173 -8.81 8.24 16.02
N LEU A 174 -9.45 9.10 16.84
CA LEU A 174 -8.79 9.76 17.97
C LEU A 174 -8.55 8.80 19.15
N THR A 175 -9.30 7.72 19.23
CA THR A 175 -9.23 6.73 20.30
C THR A 175 -8.21 5.62 20.03
N TRP A 176 -7.81 5.45 18.74
CA TRP A 176 -6.87 4.42 18.29
C TRP A 176 -5.48 5.01 18.05
N ASN A 177 -4.56 4.81 18.99
CA ASN A 177 -3.18 5.32 18.89
C ASN A 177 -2.16 4.33 19.46
N PRO A 178 -1.71 3.34 18.70
CA PRO A 178 -0.71 2.37 19.14
C PRO A 178 0.68 2.95 19.37
N ASP A 179 0.98 4.14 18.89
CA ASP A 179 2.24 4.88 19.13
C ASP A 179 3.49 4.02 18.92
N VAL A 180 3.76 3.65 17.69
CA VAL A 180 4.92 2.83 17.32
C VAL A 180 6.17 3.69 17.21
N ASN A 181 7.26 3.31 17.89
CA ASN A 181 8.47 4.14 17.95
C ASN A 181 9.37 4.07 16.71
N GLY A 182 9.12 3.13 15.79
CA GLY A 182 9.93 2.94 14.59
C GLY A 182 9.08 2.65 13.35
N ARG A 183 9.73 2.47 12.21
CA ARG A 183 9.07 2.30 10.90
C ARG A 183 8.15 1.07 10.86
N VAL A 184 6.95 1.26 10.33
CA VAL A 184 5.99 0.19 10.02
C VAL A 184 6.02 -0.09 8.52
N ASN A 185 6.35 -1.33 8.14
CA ASN A 185 6.48 -1.76 6.75
C ASN A 185 5.30 -2.58 6.26
N SER A 186 4.62 -3.28 7.16
CA SER A 186 3.53 -4.19 6.80
C SER A 186 2.45 -4.21 7.87
N ILE A 187 1.20 -4.27 7.41
CA ILE A 187 0.00 -4.45 8.23
C ILE A 187 -0.80 -5.60 7.63
N ALA A 188 -1.28 -6.51 8.48
CA ALA A 188 -2.28 -7.52 8.12
C ALA A 188 -3.42 -7.51 9.14
N ILE A 189 -4.63 -7.80 8.68
CA ILE A 189 -5.85 -7.79 9.49
C ILE A 189 -6.42 -9.19 9.55
N SER A 190 -6.76 -9.65 10.75
CA SER A 190 -7.48 -10.91 10.97
C SER A 190 -8.51 -10.72 12.09
N GLY A 191 -9.77 -10.59 11.72
CA GLY A 191 -10.85 -10.29 12.66
C GLY A 191 -10.61 -8.99 13.42
N SER A 192 -10.52 -9.06 14.75
CA SER A 192 -10.23 -7.91 15.62
C SER A 192 -8.74 -7.61 15.79
N ASP A 193 -7.88 -8.40 15.19
CA ASP A 193 -6.43 -8.29 15.37
C ASP A 193 -5.76 -7.60 14.20
N ILE A 194 -4.91 -6.63 14.49
CA ILE A 194 -4.05 -5.94 13.54
C ILE A 194 -2.61 -6.37 13.80
N PHE A 195 -2.02 -7.07 12.86
CA PHE A 195 -0.62 -7.48 12.90
C PHE A 195 0.25 -6.43 12.23
N VAL A 196 1.29 -6.00 12.93
CA VAL A 196 2.16 -4.88 12.53
C VAL A 196 3.60 -5.36 12.47
N GLY A 197 4.21 -5.25 11.31
CA GLY A 197 5.63 -5.59 11.08
C GLY A 197 6.43 -4.37 10.63
N GLY A 198 7.71 -4.32 11.02
CA GLY A 198 8.57 -3.20 10.68
C GLY A 198 9.94 -3.24 11.31
N TYR A 199 10.48 -2.05 11.56
CA TYR A 199 11.72 -1.81 12.30
C TYR A 199 11.41 -0.91 13.49
N PHE A 200 11.02 -1.50 14.60
CA PHE A 200 10.64 -0.81 15.84
C PHE A 200 10.97 -1.66 17.07
N THR A 201 10.96 -1.05 18.23
CA THR A 201 11.26 -1.72 19.52
C THR A 201 10.14 -1.58 20.54
N THR A 202 9.20 -0.64 20.33
CA THR A 202 8.05 -0.46 21.23
C THR A 202 6.77 -0.16 20.46
N VAL A 203 5.64 -0.66 20.98
CA VAL A 203 4.27 -0.38 20.53
C VAL A 203 3.41 -0.15 21.78
N TYR A 204 2.64 0.95 21.81
CA TYR A 204 1.78 1.29 22.94
C TYR A 204 2.52 1.29 24.29
N GLY A 205 3.78 1.79 24.29
CA GLY A 205 4.65 1.81 25.47
C GLY A 205 5.23 0.45 25.89
N ASN A 206 4.86 -0.66 25.25
CA ASN A 206 5.35 -2.00 25.56
C ASN A 206 6.48 -2.40 24.62
N THR A 207 7.48 -3.15 25.14
CA THR A 207 8.55 -3.71 24.33
C THR A 207 8.00 -4.73 23.35
N ARG A 208 8.16 -4.46 22.05
CA ARG A 208 7.79 -5.31 20.91
C ARG A 208 8.82 -5.13 19.81
N HIS A 209 9.66 -6.12 19.57
CA HIS A 209 10.68 -6.02 18.53
C HIS A 209 10.12 -6.45 17.17
N ASN A 210 9.99 -5.46 16.27
CA ASN A 210 9.74 -5.62 14.85
C ASN A 210 8.40 -6.28 14.44
N LEU A 211 7.69 -6.89 15.39
CA LEU A 211 6.41 -7.56 15.15
C LEU A 211 5.50 -7.42 16.38
N ALA A 212 4.28 -6.98 16.17
CA ALA A 212 3.29 -6.77 17.22
C ALA A 212 1.88 -7.12 16.72
N LYS A 213 1.02 -7.47 17.67
CA LYS A 213 -0.42 -7.62 17.48
C LYS A 213 -1.12 -6.55 18.33
N VAL A 214 -1.98 -5.76 17.71
CA VAL A 214 -2.77 -4.72 18.38
C VAL A 214 -4.26 -4.91 18.10
N ASN A 215 -5.09 -4.53 19.06
CA ASN A 215 -6.53 -4.61 18.91
C ASN A 215 -7.08 -3.51 17.99
N ASN A 216 -8.04 -3.84 17.11
CA ASN A 216 -8.61 -2.90 16.14
C ASN A 216 -9.54 -1.84 16.75
N THR A 217 -10.03 -2.05 18.00
CA THR A 217 -10.97 -1.13 18.67
C THR A 217 -10.24 -0.03 19.40
N ASN A 218 -9.18 -0.36 20.17
CA ASN A 218 -8.51 0.59 21.06
C ASN A 218 -7.00 0.76 20.81
N GLY A 219 -6.42 -0.02 19.90
CA GLY A 219 -4.99 0.03 19.57
C GLY A 219 -4.07 -0.56 20.65
N ALA A 220 -4.62 -1.16 21.70
CA ALA A 220 -3.81 -1.80 22.74
C ALA A 220 -3.05 -2.98 22.18
N VAL A 221 -1.79 -3.13 22.59
CA VAL A 221 -0.96 -4.27 22.21
C VAL A 221 -1.42 -5.52 22.97
N ASP A 222 -1.47 -6.65 22.29
CA ASP A 222 -1.72 -7.94 22.92
C ASP A 222 -0.53 -8.32 23.82
N ALA A 223 -0.79 -8.49 25.12
CA ALA A 223 0.25 -8.75 26.12
C ALA A 223 0.89 -10.13 25.95
N ASP A 224 0.08 -11.14 25.57
CA ASP A 224 0.47 -12.54 25.51
C ASP A 224 1.13 -12.89 24.17
N TRP A 225 0.91 -12.07 23.12
CA TRP A 225 1.48 -12.30 21.81
C TRP A 225 2.73 -11.45 21.57
N ASN A 226 3.91 -12.02 21.84
CA ASN A 226 5.21 -11.35 21.68
C ASN A 226 6.25 -12.27 21.01
N PRO A 227 6.22 -12.43 19.69
CA PRO A 227 7.15 -13.28 18.97
C PRO A 227 8.60 -12.78 18.99
N ASN A 228 8.82 -11.49 19.32
CA ASN A 228 10.14 -10.88 19.51
C ASN A 228 11.10 -11.15 18.34
N SER A 229 10.74 -10.67 17.14
CA SER A 229 11.54 -10.87 15.92
C SER A 229 12.95 -10.25 16.07
N GLY A 230 14.00 -11.06 15.82
CA GLY A 230 15.39 -10.61 15.90
C GLY A 230 15.84 -9.66 14.76
N GLY A 231 14.98 -9.38 13.78
CA GLY A 231 15.27 -8.50 12.65
C GLY A 231 14.04 -7.83 12.09
N GLU A 232 14.24 -6.91 11.16
CA GLU A 232 13.19 -6.15 10.48
C GLU A 232 12.17 -7.08 9.79
N VAL A 233 10.87 -6.82 9.98
CA VAL A 233 9.78 -7.52 9.30
C VAL A 233 9.28 -6.65 8.13
N ASN A 234 9.42 -7.15 6.91
CA ASN A 234 9.08 -6.44 5.69
C ASN A 234 7.73 -6.84 5.08
N GLY A 235 7.18 -7.99 5.48
CA GLY A 235 5.90 -8.47 4.95
C GLY A 235 5.20 -9.40 5.93
N ILE A 236 3.89 -9.26 6.02
CA ILE A 236 2.97 -10.15 6.72
C ILE A 236 1.85 -10.49 5.74
N ALA A 237 1.48 -11.77 5.69
CA ALA A 237 0.30 -12.26 4.96
C ALA A 237 -0.53 -13.15 5.88
N MET A 238 -1.87 -13.11 5.71
CA MET A 238 -2.84 -13.92 6.43
C MET A 238 -3.61 -14.79 5.45
#